data_4f09e7897dae5317aaf2527fc70aa36a
#
_entry.id   4f09e7897dae5317aaf2527fc70aa36a
#
_cell.length_a   1.000
_cell.length_b   1.000
_cell.length_c   1.000
_cell.angle_alpha   90.00
_cell.angle_beta   90.00
_cell.angle_gamma   90.00
#
_symmetry.space_group_name_H-M   'P 1'
#
loop_
_entity.id
_entity.type
_entity.pdbx_description
1 polymer ?
#
loop_
_entity_poly.entity_id
_entity_poly.type
_entity_poly.pdbx_seq_one_letter_code
_entity_poly.pdbx_strand_id
1 'polypeptide(L)'
;ALMYAINIVILFFLVISKMLSISTTLTTYVLLPLPILAIAVYFVSHNINRKSEKVQEQLSNITTIAQETFSGVKIVKAFSNEENALQVFFNSCKMYTKRQLELVKIEALFFPLIITMIGVSTVLTVYIGGLESFKGNISTGNIAEFIIYVNMLAWPVASIGWITSIIQRASASQKRINDF
;
A
#
# COMPACT_ATOMS: atom_id res chain seq x y z
N ALA A 1 -4.28 -16.01 1.49
CA ALA A 1 -2.99 -15.35 1.70
C ALA A 1 -1.82 -16.19 1.18
N LEU A 2 -1.64 -17.44 1.65
CA LEU A 2 -0.56 -18.34 1.23
C LEU A 2 -0.53 -18.57 -0.29
N MET A 3 -1.68 -18.88 -0.89
CA MET A 3 -1.80 -19.08 -2.34
C MET A 3 -1.36 -17.84 -3.14
N TYR A 4 -1.73 -16.64 -2.69
CA TYR A 4 -1.30 -15.40 -3.32
C TYR A 4 0.21 -15.16 -3.18
N ALA A 5 0.77 -15.42 -2.00
CA ALA A 5 2.21 -15.28 -1.77
C ALA A 5 3.02 -16.24 -2.66
N ILE A 6 2.61 -17.50 -2.75
CA ILE A 6 3.25 -18.51 -3.61
C ILE A 6 3.17 -18.10 -5.09
N ASN A 7 1.99 -17.66 -5.54
CA ASN A 7 1.80 -17.21 -6.93
C ASN A 7 2.71 -16.04 -7.29
N ILE A 8 2.82 -15.04 -6.40
CA ILE A 8 3.70 -13.87 -6.59
C ILE A 8 5.16 -14.29 -6.66
N VAL A 9 5.61 -15.17 -5.77
CA VAL A 9 7.01 -15.66 -5.78
C VAL A 9 7.32 -16.41 -7.07
N ILE A 10 6.42 -17.30 -7.50
CA ILE A 10 6.60 -18.05 -8.75
C ILE A 10 6.64 -17.11 -9.95
N LEU A 11 5.69 -16.17 -10.05
CA LEU A 11 5.63 -15.20 -11.13
C LEU A 11 6.89 -14.34 -11.18
N PHE A 12 7.34 -13.85 -10.04
CA PHE A 12 8.54 -13.02 -9.93
C PHE A 12 9.79 -13.79 -10.43
N PHE A 13 9.93 -15.04 -9.99
CA PHE A 13 11.05 -15.88 -10.41
C PHE A 13 11.01 -16.21 -11.91
N LEU A 14 9.85 -16.59 -12.45
CA LEU A 14 9.67 -16.90 -13.86
C LEU A 14 9.94 -15.69 -14.77
N VAL A 15 9.40 -14.53 -14.41
CA VAL A 15 9.58 -13.31 -15.21
C VAL A 15 11.04 -12.88 -15.20
N ILE A 16 11.71 -12.84 -14.04
CA ILE A 16 13.11 -12.45 -13.97
C ILE A 16 13.99 -13.46 -14.74
N SER A 17 13.73 -14.75 -14.61
CA SER A 17 14.47 -15.78 -15.35
C SER A 17 14.35 -15.58 -16.86
N LYS A 18 13.17 -15.27 -17.37
CA LYS A 18 12.93 -14.94 -18.78
C LYS A 18 13.64 -13.67 -19.21
N MET A 19 13.55 -12.59 -18.43
CA MET A 19 14.26 -11.35 -18.72
C MET A 19 15.77 -11.55 -18.81
N LEU A 20 16.36 -12.30 -17.87
CA LEU A 20 17.80 -12.62 -17.88
C LEU A 20 18.20 -13.47 -19.07
N SER A 21 17.36 -14.38 -19.55
CA SER A 21 17.65 -15.21 -20.73
C SER A 21 17.69 -14.43 -22.04
N ILE A 22 17.03 -13.26 -22.10
CA ILE A 22 17.01 -12.38 -23.29
C ILE A 22 18.21 -11.43 -23.26
N SER A 23 18.38 -10.67 -22.18
CA SER A 23 19.47 -9.72 -22.03
C SER A 23 19.72 -9.39 -20.55
N THR A 24 20.89 -9.79 -20.04
CA THR A 24 21.31 -9.48 -18.66
C THR A 24 21.47 -7.97 -18.45
N THR A 25 22.05 -7.27 -19.44
CA THR A 25 22.27 -5.82 -19.38
C THR A 25 20.93 -5.09 -19.25
N LEU A 26 19.98 -5.34 -20.16
CA LEU A 26 18.68 -4.70 -20.15
C LEU A 26 17.91 -5.00 -18.85
N THR A 27 17.95 -6.26 -18.40
CA THR A 27 17.30 -6.70 -17.15
C THR A 27 17.80 -5.92 -15.95
N THR A 28 19.11 -5.74 -15.80
CA THR A 28 19.69 -5.03 -14.66
C THR A 28 19.21 -3.60 -14.57
N TYR A 29 19.22 -2.86 -15.68
CA TYR A 29 18.77 -1.46 -15.70
C TYR A 29 17.26 -1.32 -15.50
N VAL A 30 16.47 -2.20 -16.09
CA VAL A 30 15.02 -2.16 -16.02
C VAL A 30 14.50 -2.55 -14.64
N LEU A 31 15.20 -3.45 -13.94
CA LEU A 31 14.84 -3.85 -12.58
C LEU A 31 15.33 -2.86 -11.50
N LEU A 32 16.24 -1.96 -11.79
CA LEU A 32 16.81 -1.03 -10.81
C LEU A 32 15.75 -0.16 -10.09
N PRO A 33 14.69 0.36 -10.74
CA PRO A 33 13.64 1.09 -10.05
C PRO A 33 12.77 0.23 -9.11
N LEU A 34 12.67 -1.10 -9.31
CA LEU A 34 11.78 -1.97 -8.53
C LEU A 34 12.20 -2.11 -7.06
N PRO A 35 13.49 -2.32 -6.68
CA PRO A 35 13.92 -2.27 -5.30
C PRO A 35 13.63 -0.93 -4.62
N ILE A 36 13.80 0.18 -5.34
CA ILE A 36 13.49 1.51 -4.84
C ILE A 36 11.98 1.61 -4.55
N LEU A 37 11.15 1.13 -5.48
CA LEU A 37 9.71 1.04 -5.29
C LEU A 37 9.35 0.18 -4.07
N ALA A 38 9.97 -0.99 -3.91
CA ALA A 38 9.69 -1.88 -2.77
C ALA A 38 9.98 -1.20 -1.43
N ILE A 39 11.11 -0.49 -1.32
CA ILE A 39 11.47 0.28 -0.14
C ILE A 39 10.45 1.41 0.10
N ALA A 40 10.11 2.17 -0.93
CA ALA A 40 9.14 3.25 -0.84
C ALA A 40 7.75 2.74 -0.42
N VAL A 41 7.27 1.64 -1.01
CA VAL A 41 6.01 0.97 -0.65
C VAL A 41 6.03 0.53 0.80
N TYR A 42 7.12 -0.04 1.29
CA TYR A 42 7.25 -0.45 2.69
C TYR A 42 7.09 0.74 3.65
N PHE A 43 7.78 1.84 3.42
CA PHE A 43 7.67 3.04 4.26
C PHE A 43 6.28 3.69 4.19
N VAL A 44 5.69 3.77 3.01
CA VAL A 44 4.34 4.35 2.83
C VAL A 44 3.30 3.47 3.52
N SER A 45 3.34 2.14 3.32
CA SER A 45 2.43 1.19 3.96
C SER A 45 2.54 1.21 5.49
N HIS A 46 3.75 1.32 6.03
CA HIS A 46 3.95 1.46 7.48
C HIS A 46 3.29 2.73 8.03
N ASN A 47 3.46 3.86 7.33
CA ASN A 47 2.84 5.13 7.72
C ASN A 47 1.30 5.09 7.60
N ILE A 48 0.76 4.46 6.55
CA ILE A 48 -0.69 4.23 6.38
C ILE A 48 -1.23 3.44 7.57
N ASN A 49 -0.61 2.31 7.93
CA ASN A 49 -1.05 1.48 9.05
C ASN A 49 -1.06 2.26 10.36
N ARG A 50 0.01 3.00 10.67
CA ARG A 50 0.11 3.81 11.89
C ARG A 50 -0.94 4.92 11.96
N LYS A 51 -1.25 5.57 10.83
CA LYS A 51 -2.27 6.62 10.79
C LYS A 51 -3.69 6.03 10.80
N SER A 52 -3.90 4.90 10.15
CA SER A 52 -5.16 4.16 10.19
C SER A 52 -5.54 3.75 11.62
N GLU A 53 -4.57 3.29 12.41
CA GLU A 53 -4.76 2.98 13.82
C GLU A 53 -5.26 4.19 14.63
N LYS A 54 -4.66 5.38 14.41
CA LYS A 54 -5.11 6.62 15.06
C LYS A 54 -6.52 7.06 14.63
N VAL A 55 -6.90 6.78 13.38
CA VAL A 55 -8.25 7.04 12.87
C VAL A 55 -9.24 6.10 13.57
N GLN A 56 -8.92 4.80 13.70
CA GLN A 56 -9.77 3.83 14.38
C GLN A 56 -9.94 4.14 15.87
N GLU A 57 -8.86 4.55 16.54
CA GLU A 57 -8.90 5.01 17.93
C GLU A 57 -9.87 6.19 18.11
N GLN A 58 -9.79 7.17 17.21
CA GLN A 58 -10.68 8.34 17.27
C GLN A 58 -12.13 7.99 16.93
N LEU A 59 -12.36 7.06 16.01
CA LEU A 59 -13.69 6.55 15.70
C LEU A 59 -14.31 5.85 16.91
N SER A 60 -13.55 5.03 17.61
CA SER A 60 -13.97 4.40 18.86
C SER A 60 -14.34 5.43 19.91
N ASN A 61 -13.54 6.50 20.07
CA ASN A 61 -13.83 7.58 21.00
C ASN A 61 -15.16 8.29 20.67
N ILE A 62 -15.42 8.60 19.39
CA ILE A 62 -16.70 9.19 18.96
C ILE A 62 -17.86 8.26 19.29
N THR A 63 -17.71 6.97 19.04
CA THR A 63 -18.74 5.97 19.33
C THR A 63 -19.04 5.90 20.84
N THR A 64 -18.01 5.95 21.68
CA THR A 64 -18.14 5.97 23.15
C THR A 64 -18.90 7.23 23.60
N ILE A 65 -18.48 8.42 23.12
CA ILE A 65 -19.16 9.68 23.45
C ILE A 65 -20.65 9.62 23.06
N ALA A 66 -20.96 9.11 21.87
CA ALA A 66 -22.33 8.95 21.42
C ALA A 66 -23.13 7.99 22.32
N GLN A 67 -22.57 6.82 22.64
CA GLN A 67 -23.21 5.82 23.51
C GLN A 67 -23.46 6.38 24.92
N GLU A 68 -22.47 7.06 25.50
CA GLU A 68 -22.61 7.68 26.83
C GLU A 68 -23.68 8.78 26.82
N THR A 69 -23.69 9.65 25.79
CA THR A 69 -24.67 10.71 25.65
C THR A 69 -26.09 10.15 25.49
N PHE A 70 -26.28 9.12 24.66
CA PHE A 70 -27.59 8.49 24.47
C PHE A 70 -28.07 7.73 25.71
N SER A 71 -27.16 7.01 26.38
CA SER A 71 -27.48 6.28 27.61
C SER A 71 -27.85 7.26 28.76
N GLY A 72 -27.16 8.39 28.81
CA GLY A 72 -27.38 9.44 29.83
C GLY A 72 -28.35 10.54 29.40
N VAL A 73 -29.13 10.39 28.33
CA VAL A 73 -29.94 11.46 27.73
C VAL A 73 -30.91 12.10 28.69
N LYS A 74 -31.49 11.35 29.65
CA LYS A 74 -32.38 11.88 30.69
C LYS A 74 -31.65 12.87 31.60
N ILE A 75 -30.40 12.56 31.95
CA ILE A 75 -29.55 13.40 32.79
C ILE A 75 -29.16 14.66 32.03
N VAL A 76 -28.70 14.51 30.78
CA VAL A 76 -28.34 15.64 29.90
C VAL A 76 -29.48 16.62 29.77
N LYS A 77 -30.73 16.12 29.58
CA LYS A 77 -31.92 16.95 29.49
C LYS A 77 -32.32 17.58 30.84
N ALA A 78 -32.22 16.82 31.93
CA ALA A 78 -32.58 17.33 33.27
C ALA A 78 -31.72 18.53 33.70
N PHE A 79 -30.43 18.55 33.25
CA PHE A 79 -29.48 19.62 33.54
C PHE A 79 -29.34 20.63 32.39
N SER A 80 -30.17 20.54 31.32
CA SER A 80 -30.10 21.40 30.12
C SER A 80 -28.67 21.52 29.56
N ASN A 81 -27.93 20.39 29.52
CA ASN A 81 -26.52 20.33 29.13
C ASN A 81 -26.32 19.84 27.69
N GLU A 82 -27.33 19.93 26.82
CA GLU A 82 -27.32 19.46 25.45
C GLU A 82 -26.27 20.16 24.61
N GLU A 83 -26.12 21.47 24.77
CA GLU A 83 -25.16 22.31 24.03
C GLU A 83 -23.71 21.84 24.27
N ASN A 84 -23.38 21.61 25.55
CA ASN A 84 -22.04 21.14 25.92
C ASN A 84 -21.78 19.71 25.40
N ALA A 85 -22.76 18.80 25.52
CA ALA A 85 -22.66 17.44 24.99
C ALA A 85 -22.43 17.46 23.46
N LEU A 86 -23.16 18.31 22.75
CA LEU A 86 -23.05 18.52 21.32
C LEU A 86 -21.66 19.06 20.95
N GLN A 87 -21.16 20.05 21.71
CA GLN A 87 -19.83 20.62 21.46
C GLN A 87 -18.70 19.62 21.66
N VAL A 88 -18.76 18.77 22.67
CA VAL A 88 -17.80 17.67 22.90
C VAL A 88 -17.81 16.70 21.71
N PHE A 89 -19.01 16.32 21.25
CA PHE A 89 -19.17 15.45 20.09
C PHE A 89 -18.59 16.08 18.82
N PHE A 90 -18.92 17.33 18.52
CA PHE A 90 -18.40 18.04 17.35
C PHE A 90 -16.87 18.20 17.38
N ASN A 91 -16.29 18.49 18.54
CA ASN A 91 -14.83 18.58 18.68
C ASN A 91 -14.16 17.24 18.38
N SER A 92 -14.76 16.14 18.84
CA SER A 92 -14.30 14.79 18.56
C SER A 92 -14.41 14.43 17.08
N CYS A 93 -15.49 14.79 16.42
CA CYS A 93 -15.68 14.64 14.96
C CYS A 93 -14.66 15.47 14.16
N LYS A 94 -14.38 16.70 14.59
CA LYS A 94 -13.37 17.55 13.97
C LYS A 94 -11.97 16.94 14.07
N MET A 95 -11.64 16.33 15.21
CA MET A 95 -10.38 15.60 15.39
C MET A 95 -10.31 14.36 14.48
N TYR A 96 -11.41 13.60 14.36
CA TYR A 96 -11.50 12.47 13.43
C TYR A 96 -11.26 12.91 11.99
N THR A 97 -11.95 13.97 11.54
CA THR A 97 -11.77 14.51 10.19
C THR A 97 -10.30 14.90 9.92
N LYS A 98 -9.65 15.53 10.90
CA LYS A 98 -8.23 15.89 10.79
C LYS A 98 -7.35 14.66 10.63
N ARG A 99 -7.52 13.64 11.49
CA ARG A 99 -6.75 12.38 11.41
C ARG A 99 -7.02 11.63 10.10
N GLN A 100 -8.28 11.62 9.64
CA GLN A 100 -8.67 11.01 8.37
C GLN A 100 -8.02 11.72 7.18
N LEU A 101 -8.01 13.05 7.16
CA LEU A 101 -7.34 13.81 6.10
C LEU A 101 -5.82 13.58 6.07
N GLU A 102 -5.20 13.40 7.23
CA GLU A 102 -3.78 13.05 7.30
C GLU A 102 -3.48 11.66 6.76
N LEU A 103 -4.39 10.70 6.94
CA LEU A 103 -4.29 9.35 6.36
C LEU A 103 -4.46 9.43 4.84
N VAL A 104 -5.53 10.05 4.36
CA VAL A 104 -5.85 10.17 2.93
C VAL A 104 -4.74 10.85 2.14
N LYS A 105 -4.05 11.85 2.71
CA LYS A 105 -2.90 12.51 2.06
C LYS A 105 -1.77 11.51 1.74
N ILE A 106 -1.51 10.56 2.62
CA ILE A 106 -0.47 9.54 2.38
C ILE A 106 -0.97 8.49 1.38
N GLU A 107 -2.22 8.05 1.52
CA GLU A 107 -2.84 7.11 0.58
C GLU A 107 -2.89 7.66 -0.85
N ALA A 108 -3.20 8.95 -0.99
CA ALA A 108 -3.26 9.61 -2.29
C ALA A 108 -1.92 9.66 -3.02
N LEU A 109 -0.79 9.63 -2.30
CA LEU A 109 0.56 9.59 -2.90
C LEU A 109 1.00 8.18 -3.31
N PHE A 110 0.34 7.15 -2.79
CA PHE A 110 0.74 5.77 -3.01
C PHE A 110 0.65 5.35 -4.48
N PHE A 111 -0.48 5.63 -5.12
CA PHE A 111 -0.73 5.25 -6.50
C PHE A 111 0.13 6.00 -7.53
N PRO A 112 0.28 7.34 -7.46
CA PRO A 112 1.21 8.09 -8.29
C PRO A 112 2.66 7.62 -8.18
N LEU A 113 3.12 7.24 -6.98
CA LEU A 113 4.46 6.71 -6.76
C LEU A 113 4.69 5.42 -7.54
N ILE A 114 3.73 4.48 -7.49
CA ILE A 114 3.81 3.22 -8.24
C ILE A 114 3.87 3.51 -9.75
N ILE A 115 2.95 4.34 -10.26
CA ILE A 115 2.90 4.66 -11.69
C ILE A 115 4.21 5.33 -12.15
N THR A 116 4.74 6.24 -11.36
CA THR A 116 6.00 6.93 -11.69
C THR A 116 7.16 5.95 -11.78
N MET A 117 7.29 5.02 -10.85
CA MET A 117 8.38 4.03 -10.85
C MET A 117 8.26 3.04 -12.03
N ILE A 118 7.04 2.61 -12.36
CA ILE A 118 6.77 1.79 -13.55
C ILE A 118 7.09 2.59 -14.82
N GLY A 119 6.69 3.86 -14.86
CA GLY A 119 7.00 4.76 -15.97
C GLY A 119 8.51 4.91 -16.20
N VAL A 120 9.28 5.10 -15.11
CA VAL A 120 10.76 5.15 -15.17
C VAL A 120 11.33 3.82 -15.72
N SER A 121 10.87 2.67 -15.22
CA SER A 121 11.29 1.36 -15.77
C SER A 121 10.94 1.22 -17.25
N THR A 122 9.78 1.69 -17.67
CA THR A 122 9.36 1.66 -19.07
C THR A 122 10.24 2.56 -19.96
N VAL A 123 10.54 3.77 -19.50
CA VAL A 123 11.46 4.69 -20.21
C VAL A 123 12.86 4.07 -20.33
N LEU A 124 13.37 3.49 -19.25
CA LEU A 124 14.65 2.79 -19.27
C LEU A 124 14.63 1.59 -20.24
N THR A 125 13.53 0.85 -20.29
CA THR A 125 13.35 -0.29 -21.22
C THR A 125 13.42 0.19 -22.67
N VAL A 126 12.74 1.27 -23.02
CA VAL A 126 12.74 1.80 -24.38
C VAL A 126 14.10 2.39 -24.74
N TYR A 127 14.71 3.15 -23.84
CA TYR A 127 15.98 3.83 -24.10
C TYR A 127 17.14 2.81 -24.22
N ILE A 128 17.34 1.97 -23.21
CA ILE A 128 18.45 1.01 -23.19
C ILE A 128 18.19 -0.13 -24.17
N GLY A 129 16.92 -0.59 -24.25
CA GLY A 129 16.50 -1.59 -25.22
C GLY A 129 16.72 -1.12 -26.66
N GLY A 130 16.43 0.16 -26.96
CA GLY A 130 16.72 0.77 -28.23
C GLY A 130 18.22 0.76 -28.55
N LEU A 131 19.07 1.15 -27.60
CA LEU A 131 20.53 1.10 -27.78
C LEU A 131 21.06 -0.32 -28.03
N GLU A 132 20.56 -1.32 -27.27
CA GLU A 132 20.95 -2.71 -27.45
C GLU A 132 20.41 -3.31 -28.79
N SER A 133 19.24 -2.86 -29.22
CA SER A 133 18.68 -3.25 -30.52
C SER A 133 19.49 -2.67 -31.70
N PHE A 134 19.95 -1.42 -31.60
CA PHE A 134 20.86 -0.83 -32.61
C PHE A 134 22.22 -1.55 -32.68
N LYS A 135 22.70 -2.11 -31.57
CA LYS A 135 23.92 -2.96 -31.55
C LYS A 135 23.68 -4.39 -32.08
N GLY A 136 22.42 -4.73 -32.38
CA GLY A 136 22.05 -6.08 -32.84
C GLY A 136 21.98 -7.13 -31.75
N ASN A 137 22.08 -6.75 -30.47
CA ASN A 137 22.09 -7.70 -29.34
C ASN A 137 20.68 -8.23 -29.01
N ILE A 138 19.63 -7.45 -29.29
CA ILE A 138 18.22 -7.82 -29.05
C ILE A 138 17.35 -7.36 -30.23
N SER A 139 16.20 -8.00 -30.39
CA SER A 139 15.21 -7.58 -31.38
C SER A 139 14.30 -6.47 -30.83
N THR A 140 13.67 -5.70 -31.72
CA THR A 140 12.67 -4.71 -31.33
C THR A 140 11.47 -5.35 -30.61
N GLY A 141 11.14 -6.62 -30.93
CA GLY A 141 10.12 -7.40 -30.23
C GLY A 141 10.45 -7.63 -28.76
N ASN A 142 11.74 -7.81 -28.42
CA ASN A 142 12.15 -7.98 -27.04
C ASN A 142 11.91 -6.72 -26.20
N ILE A 143 11.94 -5.51 -26.77
CA ILE A 143 11.61 -4.26 -26.05
C ILE A 143 10.14 -4.29 -25.63
N ALA A 144 9.23 -4.68 -26.52
CA ALA A 144 7.80 -4.81 -26.20
C ALA A 144 7.57 -5.90 -25.13
N GLU A 145 8.28 -7.03 -25.22
CA GLU A 145 8.22 -8.10 -24.25
C GLU A 145 8.68 -7.63 -22.85
N PHE A 146 9.76 -6.85 -22.76
CA PHE A 146 10.24 -6.27 -21.51
C PHE A 146 9.23 -5.27 -20.89
N ILE A 147 8.55 -4.46 -21.70
CA ILE A 147 7.50 -3.56 -21.21
C ILE A 147 6.36 -4.37 -20.55
N ILE A 148 5.98 -5.50 -21.15
CA ILE A 148 4.98 -6.40 -20.57
C ILE A 148 5.49 -6.98 -19.26
N TYR A 149 6.73 -7.44 -19.18
CA TYR A 149 7.33 -7.99 -17.96
C TYR A 149 7.40 -6.97 -16.83
N VAL A 150 7.77 -5.71 -17.11
CA VAL A 150 7.77 -4.62 -16.12
C VAL A 150 6.37 -4.41 -15.54
N ASN A 151 5.35 -4.38 -16.41
CA ASN A 151 3.97 -4.24 -15.96
C ASN A 151 3.48 -5.46 -15.14
N MET A 152 3.89 -6.66 -15.50
CA MET A 152 3.58 -7.88 -14.73
C MET A 152 4.22 -7.87 -13.34
N LEU A 153 5.42 -7.29 -13.20
CA LEU A 153 6.13 -7.19 -11.91
C LEU A 153 5.61 -6.07 -11.01
N ALA A 154 4.89 -5.09 -11.56
CA ALA A 154 4.38 -3.95 -10.81
C ALA A 154 3.42 -4.35 -9.68
N TRP A 155 2.46 -5.22 -9.98
CA TRP A 155 1.48 -5.68 -9.00
C TRP A 155 2.07 -6.50 -7.85
N PRO A 156 2.94 -7.49 -8.09
CA PRO A 156 3.67 -8.17 -7.02
C PRO A 156 4.37 -7.23 -6.05
N VAL A 157 5.10 -6.25 -6.57
CA VAL A 157 5.84 -5.28 -5.74
C VAL A 157 4.87 -4.41 -4.92
N ALA A 158 3.80 -3.90 -5.54
CA ALA A 158 2.79 -3.10 -4.87
C ALA A 158 2.06 -3.88 -3.76
N SER A 159 1.86 -5.18 -3.94
CA SER A 159 1.11 -6.03 -2.99
C SER A 159 1.90 -6.46 -1.75
N ILE A 160 3.22 -6.27 -1.70
CA ILE A 160 4.08 -6.67 -0.57
C ILE A 160 3.55 -6.12 0.76
N GLY A 161 3.19 -4.83 0.81
CA GLY A 161 2.67 -4.20 2.02
C GLY A 161 1.36 -4.82 2.51
N TRP A 162 0.44 -5.10 1.60
CA TRP A 162 -0.83 -5.73 1.91
C TRP A 162 -0.66 -7.18 2.41
N ILE A 163 0.18 -7.97 1.75
CA ILE A 163 0.49 -9.35 2.15
C ILE A 163 1.11 -9.38 3.54
N THR A 164 2.08 -8.52 3.82
CA THR A 164 2.72 -8.40 5.13
C THR A 164 1.68 -8.11 6.22
N SER A 165 0.75 -7.19 5.97
CA SER A 165 -0.35 -6.87 6.91
C SER A 165 -1.27 -8.07 7.18
N ILE A 166 -1.59 -8.87 6.15
CA ILE A 166 -2.41 -10.08 6.31
C ILE A 166 -1.66 -11.13 7.15
N ILE A 167 -0.38 -11.35 6.87
CA ILE A 167 0.44 -12.31 7.62
C ILE A 167 0.54 -11.91 9.10
N GLN A 168 0.77 -10.63 9.40
CA GLN A 168 0.83 -10.14 10.77
C GLN A 168 -0.49 -10.34 11.52
N ARG A 169 -1.63 -10.04 10.88
CA ARG A 169 -2.96 -10.29 11.47
C ARG A 169 -3.24 -11.77 11.70
N ALA A 170 -2.89 -12.62 10.75
CA ALA A 170 -3.04 -14.06 10.88
C ALA A 170 -2.17 -14.62 12.02
N SER A 171 -0.92 -14.17 12.12
CA SER A 171 0.00 -14.56 13.21
C SER A 171 -0.51 -14.11 14.59
N ALA A 172 -1.01 -12.89 14.71
CA ALA A 172 -1.60 -12.40 15.96
C ALA A 172 -2.86 -13.17 16.36
N SER A 173 -3.69 -13.55 15.38
CA SER A 173 -4.87 -14.39 15.62
C SER A 173 -4.49 -15.81 16.04
N GLN A 174 -3.50 -16.41 15.38
CA GLN A 174 -2.99 -17.74 15.72
C GLN A 174 -2.40 -17.77 17.13
N LYS A 175 -1.62 -16.74 17.51
CA LYS A 175 -1.09 -16.64 18.87
C LYS A 175 -2.20 -16.63 19.91
N ARG A 176 -3.26 -15.85 19.71
CA ARG A 176 -4.41 -15.82 20.62
C ARG A 176 -5.13 -17.17 20.72
N ILE A 177 -5.21 -17.94 19.63
CA ILE A 177 -5.81 -19.29 19.66
C ILE A 177 -4.91 -20.26 20.44
N ASN A 178 -3.58 -20.13 20.31
CA ASN A 178 -2.64 -21.01 21.01
C ASN A 178 -2.50 -20.68 22.51
N ASP A 179 -2.83 -19.45 22.92
CA ASP A 179 -2.79 -18.99 24.31
C ASP A 179 -4.07 -19.40 25.10
N PHE A 180 -5.07 -20.01 24.42
CA PHE A 180 -6.26 -20.64 24.98
C PHE A 180 -6.09 -22.15 25.07
#